data_58db14e0910f36ed775202e1c83d9a68
#
_entry.id   58db14e0910f36ed775202e1c83d9a68
#
_cell.length_a   1.000
_cell.length_b   1.000
_cell.length_c   1.000
_cell.angle_alpha   90.00
_cell.angle_beta   90.00
_cell.angle_gamma   90.00
#
_symmetry.space_group_name_H-M   'P 1'
#
loop_
_entity.id
_entity.type
_entity.pdbx_description
1 polymer ?
#
loop_
_entity_poly.entity_id
_entity_poly.type
_entity_poly.pdbx_seq_one_letter_code
_entity_poly.pdbx_strand_id
1 'polypeptide(L)'
;MLERRIDLWLPTYLSQALDRRRERWRRRDTTTHVLFLVCDHFEPRHRAKEEGQPAQRVQRWREGYGELRSRCQHAFGHAPLHSWFYPPHHGYEHLFALAQYQFEGLGEIELHYHHDGDTSESLRKNLRAVLDEYHSWGLLLESGAPPKPCFGFIHGDWALDNSCNGKYCGVNDELTILQELGCWGDLTMPSANECQTRKVNSIYYAVDDPARPKSHDWGEDARVGQADPKGFFLMQGPLGINWRAPGYPRIENASITDENWGRPDRIQKWLDCNVHVRGRPEWVFVKLHTHGAVERDHDSLFGEKAFEMHRTLNQRFNDGKRFRLHYVTAREAYNIAKAAEHGHAGDPSAYRDFRIAPNATRYYLASAPHRLLQSTPMRVQLEVRDPAQRTRVRLRTPGFVELEAEFATLDVDSHGRTLRLGGCVPGSTGRVVLSPGVHAASVNGAQHSSQENHALALSVESHDVVVTLGS
;
A
#
# COMPACT_ATOMS: atom_id res chain seq x y z
N MET A 1 -26.27 16.68 -16.42
CA MET A 1 -25.36 16.57 -15.26
C MET A 1 -24.09 17.33 -15.65
N LEU A 2 -23.60 18.24 -14.82
CA LEU A 2 -22.38 18.97 -15.15
C LEU A 2 -21.19 18.02 -15.20
N GLU A 3 -20.29 18.25 -16.16
CA GLU A 3 -19.13 17.37 -16.36
C GLU A 3 -18.33 17.25 -15.07
N ARG A 4 -17.99 16.01 -14.68
CA ARG A 4 -17.20 15.69 -13.48
C ARG A 4 -17.73 16.31 -12.18
N ARG A 5 -19.03 16.48 -12.07
CA ARG A 5 -19.74 17.00 -10.89
C ARG A 5 -19.11 18.25 -10.29
N ILE A 6 -18.72 19.17 -11.17
CA ILE A 6 -18.13 20.45 -10.78
C ILE A 6 -19.06 21.25 -9.84
N ASP A 7 -20.37 21.03 -9.92
CA ASP A 7 -21.40 21.58 -9.06
C ASP A 7 -21.20 21.25 -7.56
N LEU A 8 -20.66 20.08 -7.26
CA LEU A 8 -20.44 19.63 -5.87
C LEU A 8 -19.21 20.28 -5.24
N TRP A 9 -18.10 20.30 -5.92
CA TRP A 9 -16.80 20.64 -5.32
C TRP A 9 -16.28 22.05 -5.65
N LEU A 10 -16.74 22.69 -6.73
CA LEU A 10 -16.24 24.00 -7.14
C LEU A 10 -16.43 25.10 -6.07
N PRO A 11 -17.57 25.18 -5.36
CA PRO A 11 -17.74 26.20 -4.31
C PRO A 11 -16.65 26.10 -3.24
N THR A 12 -16.38 24.89 -2.72
CA THR A 12 -15.33 24.65 -1.72
C THR A 12 -13.94 24.91 -2.31
N TYR A 13 -13.69 24.46 -3.55
CA TYR A 13 -12.44 24.73 -4.24
C TYR A 13 -12.13 26.23 -4.36
N LEU A 14 -13.13 27.05 -4.69
CA LEU A 14 -12.99 28.51 -4.79
C LEU A 14 -12.83 29.16 -3.43
N SER A 15 -13.60 28.76 -2.41
CA SER A 15 -13.48 29.31 -1.05
C SER A 15 -12.08 29.06 -0.45
N GLN A 16 -11.46 27.93 -0.76
CA GLN A 16 -10.10 27.61 -0.34
C GLN A 16 -8.99 28.30 -1.16
N ALA A 17 -9.32 29.03 -2.23
CA ALA A 17 -8.31 29.58 -3.14
C ALA A 17 -7.35 30.57 -2.45
N LEU A 18 -7.89 31.44 -1.58
CA LEU A 18 -7.08 32.39 -0.82
C LEU A 18 -6.19 31.68 0.21
N ASP A 19 -6.72 30.67 0.91
CA ASP A 19 -5.96 29.91 1.89
C ASP A 19 -4.81 29.14 1.23
N ARG A 20 -5.08 28.46 0.10
CA ARG A 20 -4.01 27.83 -0.69
C ARG A 20 -2.93 28.80 -1.11
N ARG A 21 -3.30 30.05 -1.48
CA ARG A 21 -2.33 31.09 -1.84
C ARG A 21 -1.51 31.54 -0.63
N ARG A 22 -2.16 31.73 0.54
CA ARG A 22 -1.49 32.10 1.81
C ARG A 22 -0.52 31.00 2.26
N GLU A 23 -0.94 29.75 2.24
CA GLU A 23 -0.10 28.61 2.65
C GLU A 23 1.10 28.41 1.72
N ARG A 24 0.93 28.57 0.40
CA ARG A 24 2.06 28.59 -0.54
C ARG A 24 3.02 29.76 -0.29
N TRP A 25 2.50 30.90 0.11
CA TRP A 25 3.32 32.05 0.47
C TRP A 25 4.11 31.79 1.77
N ARG A 26 3.49 31.20 2.79
CA ARG A 26 4.13 30.86 4.07
C ARG A 26 5.31 29.91 3.91
N ARG A 27 5.23 28.96 3.00
CA ARG A 27 6.30 27.98 2.77
C ARG A 27 7.39 28.44 1.81
N ARG A 28 7.32 29.63 1.25
CA ARG A 28 8.29 30.09 0.23
C ARG A 28 9.73 30.15 0.71
N ASP A 29 9.95 30.39 2.00
CA ASP A 29 11.25 30.51 2.65
C ASP A 29 11.68 29.20 3.36
N THR A 30 10.91 28.12 3.19
CA THR A 30 11.21 26.80 3.73
C THR A 30 11.34 25.77 2.61
N THR A 31 12.08 24.69 2.86
CA THR A 31 12.13 23.56 1.93
C THR A 31 10.75 22.91 1.85
N THR A 32 10.19 22.83 0.65
CA THR A 32 8.94 22.09 0.41
C THR A 32 9.25 20.62 0.16
N HIS A 33 8.70 19.74 0.99
CA HIS A 33 8.79 18.29 0.82
C HIS A 33 7.58 17.81 0.00
N VAL A 34 7.85 17.24 -1.16
CA VAL A 34 6.84 16.67 -2.03
C VAL A 34 6.72 15.19 -1.74
N LEU A 35 5.62 14.78 -1.11
CA LEU A 35 5.30 13.40 -0.76
C LEU A 35 4.46 12.81 -1.89
N PHE A 36 5.12 12.08 -2.79
CA PHE A 36 4.50 11.54 -4.00
C PHE A 36 4.13 10.08 -3.79
N LEU A 37 2.85 9.75 -3.96
CA LEU A 37 2.32 8.41 -3.81
C LEU A 37 1.31 8.07 -4.92
N VAL A 38 1.34 6.81 -5.35
CA VAL A 38 0.39 6.24 -6.30
C VAL A 38 -0.43 5.17 -5.59
N CYS A 39 -1.75 5.40 -5.52
CA CYS A 39 -2.73 4.45 -5.03
C CYS A 39 -3.35 3.76 -6.24
N ASP A 40 -2.93 2.54 -6.50
CA ASP A 40 -3.29 1.79 -7.69
C ASP A 40 -4.46 0.85 -7.40
N HIS A 41 -5.60 1.08 -8.03
CA HIS A 41 -6.68 0.11 -8.10
C HIS A 41 -6.20 -1.05 -8.99
N PHE A 42 -5.45 -1.98 -8.39
CA PHE A 42 -4.76 -3.02 -9.14
C PHE A 42 -5.71 -4.16 -9.47
N GLU A 43 -6.36 -4.06 -10.60
CA GLU A 43 -7.48 -4.90 -11.04
C GLU A 43 -7.13 -5.73 -12.29
N PRO A 44 -6.35 -6.82 -12.17
CA PRO A 44 -5.90 -7.60 -13.33
C PRO A 44 -7.03 -8.21 -14.15
N ARG A 45 -8.18 -8.51 -13.54
CA ARG A 45 -9.35 -9.07 -14.24
C ARG A 45 -10.29 -8.01 -14.82
N HIS A 46 -10.05 -6.71 -14.59
CA HIS A 46 -10.94 -5.67 -15.09
C HIS A 46 -11.10 -5.73 -16.61
N ARG A 47 -12.34 -6.01 -17.08
CA ARG A 47 -12.67 -6.15 -18.50
C ARG A 47 -11.73 -7.11 -19.27
N ALA A 48 -11.18 -8.11 -18.60
CA ALA A 48 -10.40 -9.16 -19.27
C ALA A 48 -11.30 -9.95 -20.23
N LYS A 49 -10.79 -10.24 -21.43
CA LYS A 49 -11.54 -10.94 -22.47
C LYS A 49 -11.16 -12.41 -22.58
N GLU A 50 -9.96 -12.76 -22.11
CA GLU A 50 -9.36 -14.09 -22.20
C GLU A 50 -8.94 -14.57 -20.82
N GLU A 51 -9.00 -15.86 -20.56
CA GLU A 51 -8.69 -16.47 -19.27
C GLU A 51 -7.23 -16.16 -18.82
N GLY A 52 -6.27 -16.24 -19.72
CA GLY A 52 -4.83 -15.97 -19.42
C GLY A 52 -4.46 -14.49 -19.33
N GLN A 53 -5.32 -13.58 -19.74
CA GLN A 53 -5.02 -12.15 -19.82
C GLN A 53 -4.65 -11.52 -18.46
N PRO A 54 -5.31 -11.84 -17.33
CA PRO A 54 -4.94 -11.29 -16.03
C PRO A 54 -3.50 -11.62 -15.62
N ALA A 55 -3.07 -12.86 -15.82
CA ALA A 55 -1.70 -13.29 -15.52
C ALA A 55 -0.66 -12.57 -16.40
N GLN A 56 -0.94 -12.40 -17.70
CA GLN A 56 -0.09 -11.65 -18.63
C GLN A 56 0.02 -10.17 -18.21
N ARG A 57 -1.08 -9.54 -17.78
CA ARG A 57 -1.09 -8.17 -17.24
C ARG A 57 -0.17 -8.02 -16.04
N VAL A 58 -0.30 -8.93 -15.07
CA VAL A 58 0.53 -8.92 -13.86
C VAL A 58 1.99 -9.13 -14.20
N GLN A 59 2.32 -10.07 -15.08
CA GLN A 59 3.69 -10.32 -15.52
C GLN A 59 4.28 -9.09 -16.22
N ARG A 60 3.56 -8.51 -17.17
CA ARG A 60 4.01 -7.32 -17.89
C ARG A 60 4.17 -6.11 -16.96
N TRP A 61 3.26 -5.96 -16.01
CA TRP A 61 3.36 -4.93 -14.98
C TRP A 61 4.64 -5.10 -14.14
N ARG A 62 4.93 -6.33 -13.70
CA ARG A 62 6.14 -6.64 -12.93
C ARG A 62 7.42 -6.27 -13.67
N GLU A 63 7.52 -6.70 -14.91
CA GLU A 63 8.69 -6.42 -15.76
C GLU A 63 8.86 -4.91 -15.95
N GLY A 64 7.82 -4.21 -16.40
CA GLY A 64 7.85 -2.78 -16.67
C GLY A 64 8.13 -1.93 -15.43
N TYR A 65 7.51 -2.26 -14.28
CA TYR A 65 7.77 -1.56 -13.03
C TYR A 65 9.21 -1.78 -12.53
N GLY A 66 9.74 -3.00 -12.64
CA GLY A 66 11.12 -3.30 -12.31
C GLY A 66 12.10 -2.51 -13.17
N GLU A 67 11.85 -2.43 -14.48
CA GLU A 67 12.65 -1.63 -15.42
C GLU A 67 12.59 -0.13 -15.11
N LEU A 68 11.39 0.43 -14.92
CA LEU A 68 11.24 1.84 -14.55
C LEU A 68 12.00 2.18 -13.27
N ARG A 69 11.88 1.34 -12.24
CA ARG A 69 12.60 1.54 -10.97
C ARG A 69 14.11 1.55 -11.18
N SER A 70 14.64 0.59 -11.95
CA SER A 70 16.07 0.52 -12.28
C SER A 70 16.54 1.78 -13.01
N ARG A 71 15.78 2.23 -14.01
CA ARG A 71 16.07 3.48 -14.76
C ARG A 71 16.06 4.70 -13.84
N CYS A 72 15.05 4.82 -12.97
CA CYS A 72 14.97 5.93 -12.02
C CYS A 72 16.10 5.88 -10.99
N GLN A 73 16.43 4.70 -10.45
CA GLN A 73 17.55 4.53 -9.52
C GLN A 73 18.88 4.95 -10.15
N HIS A 74 19.12 4.54 -11.42
CA HIS A 74 20.32 4.93 -12.16
C HIS A 74 20.37 6.44 -12.43
N ALA A 75 19.25 7.03 -12.87
CA ALA A 75 19.20 8.42 -13.30
C ALA A 75 19.15 9.44 -12.14
N PHE A 76 18.53 9.08 -11.01
CA PHE A 76 18.19 10.03 -9.93
C PHE A 76 18.69 9.61 -8.54
N GLY A 77 19.25 8.41 -8.38
CA GLY A 77 19.72 7.86 -7.11
C GLY A 77 18.60 7.31 -6.21
N HIS A 78 17.35 7.35 -6.66
CA HIS A 78 16.19 6.79 -5.96
C HIS A 78 15.08 6.39 -6.95
N ALA A 79 14.20 5.49 -6.51
CA ALA A 79 13.15 4.93 -7.35
C ALA A 79 11.76 5.10 -6.74
N PRO A 80 10.68 5.18 -7.57
CA PRO A 80 9.32 5.30 -7.07
C PRO A 80 8.90 4.09 -6.22
N LEU A 81 8.02 4.34 -5.25
CA LEU A 81 7.27 3.33 -4.50
C LEU A 81 5.83 3.28 -5.00
N HIS A 82 5.15 2.15 -4.76
CA HIS A 82 3.79 1.93 -5.21
C HIS A 82 2.91 1.40 -4.08
N SER A 83 1.61 1.71 -4.11
CA SER A 83 0.63 1.12 -3.21
C SER A 83 -0.42 0.42 -4.03
N TRP A 84 -0.45 -0.92 -3.93
CA TRP A 84 -1.39 -1.75 -4.65
C TRP A 84 -2.63 -1.98 -3.82
N PHE A 85 -3.71 -1.28 -4.15
CA PHE A 85 -5.02 -1.55 -3.59
C PHE A 85 -5.63 -2.70 -4.38
N TYR A 86 -5.56 -3.90 -3.80
CA TYR A 86 -5.91 -5.14 -4.49
C TYR A 86 -7.31 -5.62 -4.11
N PRO A 87 -8.20 -5.91 -5.09
CA PRO A 87 -9.54 -6.40 -4.83
C PRO A 87 -9.59 -7.93 -4.75
N PRO A 88 -10.17 -8.53 -3.67
CA PRO A 88 -10.18 -9.98 -3.46
C PRO A 88 -10.92 -10.75 -4.56
N HIS A 89 -11.95 -10.16 -5.19
CA HIS A 89 -12.72 -10.81 -6.25
C HIS A 89 -11.94 -10.99 -7.57
N HIS A 90 -10.72 -10.41 -7.67
CA HIS A 90 -9.81 -10.65 -8.78
C HIS A 90 -8.94 -11.90 -8.62
N GLY A 91 -9.15 -12.69 -7.55
CA GLY A 91 -8.44 -13.93 -7.27
C GLY A 91 -7.09 -13.71 -6.55
N TYR A 92 -6.75 -14.63 -5.69
CA TYR A 92 -5.55 -14.51 -4.86
C TYR A 92 -4.26 -14.94 -5.58
N GLU A 93 -4.38 -15.62 -6.73
CA GLU A 93 -3.25 -16.09 -7.52
C GLU A 93 -2.33 -14.95 -8.01
N HIS A 94 -2.89 -13.76 -8.24
CA HIS A 94 -2.14 -12.57 -8.65
C HIS A 94 -1.54 -11.80 -7.47
N LEU A 95 -2.07 -12.03 -6.27
CA LEU A 95 -1.61 -11.37 -5.05
C LEU A 95 -0.18 -11.79 -4.69
N PHE A 96 0.21 -13.02 -5.01
CA PHE A 96 1.57 -13.51 -4.77
C PHE A 96 2.65 -12.67 -5.43
N ALA A 97 2.41 -12.22 -6.65
CA ALA A 97 3.36 -11.39 -7.36
C ALA A 97 3.59 -10.06 -6.66
N LEU A 98 2.52 -9.46 -6.11
CA LEU A 98 2.58 -8.22 -5.34
C LEU A 98 3.18 -8.44 -3.95
N ALA A 99 2.85 -9.56 -3.29
CA ALA A 99 3.43 -9.93 -2.00
C ALA A 99 4.95 -10.09 -2.08
N GLN A 100 5.48 -10.63 -3.19
CA GLN A 100 6.91 -10.66 -3.44
C GLN A 100 7.49 -9.24 -3.49
N TYR A 101 6.86 -8.32 -4.20
CA TYR A 101 7.33 -6.94 -4.29
C TYR A 101 7.25 -6.20 -2.95
N GLN A 102 6.20 -6.44 -2.17
CA GLN A 102 6.12 -5.93 -0.79
C GLN A 102 7.27 -6.49 0.06
N PHE A 103 7.54 -7.78 -0.02
CA PHE A 103 8.68 -8.39 0.66
C PHE A 103 10.02 -7.78 0.24
N GLU A 104 10.19 -7.43 -1.03
CA GLU A 104 11.38 -6.77 -1.57
C GLU A 104 11.46 -5.26 -1.23
N GLY A 105 10.41 -4.70 -0.59
CA GLY A 105 10.36 -3.29 -0.21
C GLY A 105 10.13 -2.34 -1.38
N LEU A 106 9.46 -2.82 -2.43
CA LEU A 106 9.20 -2.04 -3.65
C LEU A 106 7.86 -1.30 -3.60
N GLY A 107 7.03 -1.61 -2.62
CA GLY A 107 5.73 -1.03 -2.38
C GLY A 107 4.97 -1.77 -1.29
N GLU A 108 3.69 -1.44 -1.11
CA GLU A 108 2.84 -2.05 -0.08
C GLU A 108 1.46 -2.40 -0.65
N ILE A 109 0.87 -3.48 -0.14
CA ILE A 109 -0.47 -3.94 -0.51
C ILE A 109 -1.47 -3.38 0.50
N GLU A 110 -2.57 -2.85 -0.04
CA GLU A 110 -3.71 -2.33 0.70
C GLU A 110 -5.02 -2.91 0.14
N LEU A 111 -6.15 -2.67 0.79
CA LEU A 111 -7.43 -3.24 0.40
C LEU A 111 -8.20 -2.34 -0.58
N HIS A 112 -8.55 -2.89 -1.73
CA HIS A 112 -9.58 -2.37 -2.63
C HIS A 112 -10.80 -3.27 -2.55
N TYR A 113 -11.99 -2.73 -2.29
CA TYR A 113 -13.17 -3.58 -2.09
C TYR A 113 -14.38 -3.07 -2.86
N HIS A 114 -14.95 -3.96 -3.66
CA HIS A 114 -16.21 -3.77 -4.37
C HIS A 114 -17.32 -4.55 -3.69
N HIS A 115 -18.42 -3.87 -3.38
CA HIS A 115 -19.62 -4.54 -2.88
C HIS A 115 -20.88 -3.75 -3.30
N ASP A 116 -22.03 -4.38 -3.28
CA ASP A 116 -23.29 -3.77 -3.69
C ASP A 116 -24.47 -4.42 -2.93
N GLY A 117 -25.42 -3.60 -2.49
CA GLY A 117 -26.61 -4.07 -1.80
C GLY A 117 -26.36 -4.71 -0.43
N ASP A 118 -25.24 -4.41 0.21
CA ASP A 118 -24.91 -4.92 1.53
C ASP A 118 -25.74 -4.26 2.65
N THR A 119 -25.86 -4.99 3.75
CA THR A 119 -26.24 -4.49 5.06
C THR A 119 -25.00 -4.35 5.93
N SER A 120 -25.08 -3.61 7.04
CA SER A 120 -23.98 -3.51 8.00
C SER A 120 -23.48 -4.87 8.50
N GLU A 121 -24.39 -5.85 8.67
CA GLU A 121 -24.05 -7.21 9.10
C GLU A 121 -23.33 -7.99 7.99
N SER A 122 -23.85 -7.96 6.76
CA SER A 122 -23.24 -8.68 5.63
C SER A 122 -21.88 -8.08 5.29
N LEU A 123 -21.72 -6.76 5.32
CA LEU A 123 -20.44 -6.11 5.07
C LEU A 123 -19.38 -6.51 6.12
N ARG A 124 -19.73 -6.46 7.43
CA ARG A 124 -18.83 -6.93 8.50
C ARG A 124 -18.39 -8.38 8.31
N LYS A 125 -19.33 -9.27 7.98
CA LYS A 125 -19.05 -10.68 7.74
C LYS A 125 -18.13 -10.88 6.54
N ASN A 126 -18.45 -10.23 5.43
CA ASN A 126 -17.71 -10.38 4.18
C ASN A 126 -16.29 -9.80 4.29
N LEU A 127 -16.14 -8.61 4.88
CA LEU A 127 -14.82 -8.02 5.09
C LEU A 127 -13.95 -8.85 6.04
N ARG A 128 -14.52 -9.42 7.12
CA ARG A 128 -13.77 -10.34 7.99
C ARG A 128 -13.24 -11.54 7.22
N ALA A 129 -14.06 -12.17 6.38
CA ALA A 129 -13.62 -13.31 5.58
C ALA A 129 -12.49 -12.92 4.60
N VAL A 130 -12.59 -11.74 3.98
CA VAL A 130 -11.54 -11.19 3.11
C VAL A 130 -10.26 -10.94 3.91
N LEU A 131 -10.35 -10.28 5.06
CA LEU A 131 -9.18 -10.02 5.91
C LEU A 131 -8.53 -11.33 6.38
N ASP A 132 -9.31 -12.32 6.80
CA ASP A 132 -8.80 -13.63 7.20
C ASP A 132 -8.00 -14.30 6.07
N GLU A 133 -8.43 -14.14 4.83
CA GLU A 133 -7.68 -14.65 3.67
C GLU A 133 -6.38 -13.87 3.45
N TYR A 134 -6.40 -12.52 3.45
CA TYR A 134 -5.18 -11.71 3.35
C TYR A 134 -4.21 -11.99 4.50
N HIS A 135 -4.74 -12.17 5.72
CA HIS A 135 -3.92 -12.52 6.88
C HIS A 135 -3.25 -13.89 6.73
N SER A 136 -3.92 -14.83 6.06
CA SER A 136 -3.32 -16.15 5.78
C SER A 136 -2.05 -16.06 4.91
N TRP A 137 -1.88 -14.93 4.21
CA TRP A 137 -0.70 -14.59 3.40
C TRP A 137 0.27 -13.64 4.12
N GLY A 138 -0.02 -13.27 5.37
CA GLY A 138 0.77 -12.31 6.14
C GLY A 138 0.63 -10.87 5.67
N LEU A 139 -0.49 -10.53 5.04
CA LEU A 139 -0.79 -9.19 4.50
C LEU A 139 -1.82 -8.47 5.36
N LEU A 140 -1.89 -7.16 5.27
CA LEU A 140 -2.85 -6.29 5.95
C LEU A 140 -2.84 -6.44 7.48
N LEU A 141 -1.65 -6.63 8.07
CA LEU A 141 -1.46 -6.85 9.49
C LEU A 141 -0.46 -5.86 10.09
N GLU A 142 -0.78 -5.35 11.26
CA GLU A 142 0.19 -4.72 12.13
C GLU A 142 1.08 -5.78 12.79
N SER A 143 2.38 -5.48 12.92
CA SER A 143 3.31 -6.37 13.64
C SER A 143 2.90 -6.49 15.12
N GLY A 144 2.86 -7.71 15.62
CA GLY A 144 2.46 -7.97 17.01
C GLY A 144 2.39 -9.46 17.35
N ALA A 145 1.83 -9.75 18.51
CA ALA A 145 1.57 -11.10 19.00
C ALA A 145 0.26 -11.14 19.82
N PRO A 146 -0.89 -11.50 19.25
CA PRO A 146 -1.12 -11.82 17.83
C PRO A 146 -1.12 -10.57 16.95
N PRO A 147 -0.82 -10.72 15.66
CA PRO A 147 -0.97 -9.64 14.68
C PRO A 147 -2.43 -9.18 14.58
N LYS A 148 -2.62 -7.87 14.38
CA LYS A 148 -3.96 -7.27 14.24
C LYS A 148 -4.19 -6.80 12.82
N PRO A 149 -5.45 -6.76 12.33
CA PRO A 149 -5.79 -6.14 11.06
C PRO A 149 -5.31 -4.69 11.00
N CYS A 150 -4.65 -4.32 9.89
CA CYS A 150 -4.13 -2.98 9.67
C CYS A 150 -4.03 -2.72 8.17
N PHE A 151 -4.92 -1.89 7.64
CA PHE A 151 -4.99 -1.66 6.19
C PHE A 151 -5.52 -0.27 5.86
N GLY A 152 -5.10 0.24 4.70
CA GLY A 152 -5.74 1.36 4.01
C GLY A 152 -6.83 0.87 3.07
N PHE A 153 -7.77 1.73 2.75
CA PHE A 153 -8.95 1.38 2.01
C PHE A 153 -9.17 2.27 0.78
N ILE A 154 -9.61 1.66 -0.30
CA ILE A 154 -10.22 2.33 -1.45
C ILE A 154 -11.50 1.59 -1.79
N HIS A 155 -12.62 2.29 -1.80
CA HIS A 155 -13.92 1.75 -2.17
C HIS A 155 -14.03 1.55 -3.69
N GLY A 156 -14.56 0.42 -4.10
CA GLY A 156 -14.92 0.14 -5.48
C GLY A 156 -15.96 1.15 -6.01
N ASP A 157 -15.86 1.46 -7.30
CA ASP A 157 -16.76 2.44 -7.95
C ASP A 157 -16.86 3.80 -7.25
N TRP A 158 -15.90 4.12 -6.37
CA TRP A 158 -15.85 5.33 -5.51
C TRP A 158 -17.06 5.51 -4.58
N ALA A 159 -17.86 4.45 -4.34
CA ALA A 159 -19.16 4.56 -3.67
C ALA A 159 -19.07 4.54 -2.13
N LEU A 160 -17.93 4.94 -1.55
CA LEU A 160 -17.70 4.99 -0.11
C LEU A 160 -18.92 5.54 0.65
N ASP A 161 -19.29 4.84 1.73
CA ASP A 161 -20.35 5.26 2.64
C ASP A 161 -21.67 5.57 1.92
N ASN A 162 -22.09 4.64 1.08
CA ASN A 162 -23.34 4.70 0.32
C ASN A 162 -23.51 5.97 -0.55
N SER A 163 -22.40 6.60 -0.97
CA SER A 163 -22.39 7.90 -1.65
C SER A 163 -23.00 7.87 -3.06
N CYS A 164 -23.24 6.67 -3.62
CA CYS A 164 -23.82 6.49 -4.95
C CYS A 164 -25.35 6.20 -4.92
N ASN A 165 -26.07 6.77 -3.97
CA ASN A 165 -27.53 6.63 -3.83
C ASN A 165 -27.99 5.17 -3.74
N GLY A 166 -27.34 4.35 -2.94
CA GLY A 166 -27.66 2.94 -2.71
C GLY A 166 -27.06 1.96 -3.72
N LYS A 167 -26.34 2.43 -4.73
CA LYS A 167 -25.61 1.58 -5.69
C LYS A 167 -24.18 1.38 -5.23
N TYR A 168 -23.64 0.20 -5.48
CA TYR A 168 -22.24 -0.16 -5.25
C TYR A 168 -21.80 -0.11 -3.77
N CYS A 169 -22.76 -0.07 -2.82
CA CYS A 169 -22.51 -0.11 -1.38
C CYS A 169 -23.76 -0.61 -0.64
N GLY A 170 -24.69 0.27 -0.23
CA GLY A 170 -25.91 -0.05 0.51
C GLY A 170 -25.79 0.21 2.02
N VAL A 171 -24.63 0.62 2.55
CA VAL A 171 -24.33 0.74 3.98
C VAL A 171 -23.96 2.16 4.35
N ASN A 172 -24.70 2.76 5.30
CA ASN A 172 -24.48 4.14 5.76
C ASN A 172 -23.54 4.26 6.98
N ASP A 173 -23.18 3.14 7.62
CA ASP A 173 -22.23 3.06 8.74
C ASP A 173 -20.91 2.40 8.30
N GLU A 174 -20.56 2.52 7.03
CA GLU A 174 -19.39 1.87 6.47
C GLU A 174 -18.07 2.38 7.09
N LEU A 175 -17.96 3.70 7.35
CA LEU A 175 -16.75 4.25 7.97
C LEU A 175 -16.51 3.67 9.37
N THR A 176 -17.57 3.48 10.14
CA THR A 176 -17.52 2.82 11.44
C THR A 176 -17.09 1.36 11.32
N ILE A 177 -17.66 0.62 10.37
CA ILE A 177 -17.33 -0.78 10.12
C ILE A 177 -15.85 -0.94 9.72
N LEU A 178 -15.36 -0.12 8.83
CA LEU A 178 -13.96 -0.12 8.40
C LEU A 178 -13.02 0.12 9.59
N GLN A 179 -13.34 1.10 10.44
CA GLN A 179 -12.55 1.41 11.64
C GLN A 179 -12.55 0.27 12.65
N GLU A 180 -13.72 -0.34 12.91
CA GLU A 180 -13.87 -1.53 13.77
C GLU A 180 -13.01 -2.71 13.32
N LEU A 181 -12.80 -2.85 11.99
CA LEU A 181 -12.05 -3.93 11.39
C LEU A 181 -10.55 -3.63 11.22
N GLY A 182 -10.08 -2.48 11.71
CA GLY A 182 -8.65 -2.12 11.70
C GLY A 182 -8.18 -1.31 10.49
N CYS A 183 -9.12 -0.73 9.74
CA CYS A 183 -8.78 0.23 8.69
C CYS A 183 -8.22 1.52 9.31
N TRP A 184 -7.03 1.92 8.89
CA TRP A 184 -6.40 3.15 9.37
C TRP A 184 -6.85 4.40 8.60
N GLY A 185 -7.46 4.25 7.41
CA GLY A 185 -7.96 5.39 6.65
C GLY A 185 -8.35 5.06 5.23
N ASP A 186 -9.07 5.99 4.60
CA ASP A 186 -9.56 5.90 3.23
C ASP A 186 -8.78 6.82 2.27
N LEU A 187 -8.55 6.32 1.08
CA LEU A 187 -7.85 7.01 -0.01
C LEU A 187 -8.68 7.04 -1.31
N THR A 188 -9.99 6.84 -1.24
CA THR A 188 -10.87 6.77 -2.41
C THR A 188 -10.90 8.08 -3.21
N MET A 189 -11.04 9.23 -2.56
CA MET A 189 -11.26 10.51 -3.24
C MET A 189 -9.98 11.17 -3.81
N PRO A 190 -10.07 11.93 -4.91
CA PRO A 190 -11.27 12.36 -5.62
C PRO A 190 -11.77 11.35 -6.65
N SER A 191 -13.10 11.33 -6.86
CA SER A 191 -13.77 10.48 -7.85
C SER A 191 -14.17 11.24 -9.12
N ALA A 192 -14.51 12.52 -8.99
CA ALA A 192 -15.03 13.37 -10.05
C ALA A 192 -16.30 12.80 -10.74
N ASN A 193 -17.10 12.04 -10.00
CA ASN A 193 -18.42 11.51 -10.39
C ASN A 193 -19.48 11.87 -9.33
N GLU A 194 -20.64 11.19 -9.29
CA GLU A 194 -21.70 11.42 -8.30
C GLU A 194 -21.28 11.19 -6.85
N CYS A 195 -20.28 10.34 -6.64
CA CYS A 195 -19.74 10.03 -5.32
C CYS A 195 -18.79 11.13 -4.80
N GLN A 196 -18.40 12.10 -5.67
CA GLN A 196 -17.46 13.14 -5.29
C GLN A 196 -17.91 13.93 -4.05
N THR A 197 -17.00 14.13 -3.12
CA THR A 197 -17.21 14.95 -1.92
C THR A 197 -17.22 16.44 -2.23
N ARG A 198 -17.93 17.22 -1.41
CA ARG A 198 -17.86 18.69 -1.43
C ARG A 198 -16.55 19.21 -0.86
N LYS A 199 -16.03 18.55 0.19
CA LYS A 199 -14.70 18.83 0.73
C LYS A 199 -13.64 18.29 -0.24
N VAL A 200 -12.63 19.11 -0.58
CA VAL A 200 -11.61 18.75 -1.58
C VAL A 200 -10.22 19.19 -1.14
N ASN A 201 -9.20 18.53 -1.69
CA ASN A 201 -7.79 18.83 -1.44
C ASN A 201 -7.43 18.85 0.05
N SER A 202 -7.94 17.91 0.82
CA SER A 202 -7.83 17.90 2.26
C SER A 202 -7.37 16.53 2.78
N ILE A 203 -6.68 16.58 3.90
CA ILE A 203 -6.52 15.46 4.83
C ILE A 203 -7.43 15.82 6.01
N TYR A 204 -8.38 14.93 6.37
CA TYR A 204 -9.43 15.28 7.33
C TYR A 204 -10.02 14.04 7.99
N TYR A 205 -10.86 14.26 8.98
CA TYR A 205 -11.59 13.26 9.73
C TYR A 205 -13.08 13.44 9.53
N ALA A 206 -13.78 12.39 9.13
CA ALA A 206 -15.23 12.37 9.03
C ALA A 206 -15.84 11.61 10.20
N VAL A 207 -16.92 12.13 10.76
CA VAL A 207 -17.71 11.46 11.77
C VAL A 207 -18.88 10.77 11.07
N ASP A 208 -18.97 9.48 11.26
CA ASP A 208 -19.99 8.64 10.64
C ASP A 208 -21.39 8.91 11.20
N ASP A 209 -22.39 8.91 10.32
CA ASP A 209 -23.80 9.03 10.67
C ASP A 209 -24.60 7.88 10.03
N PRO A 210 -24.89 6.82 10.79
CA PRO A 210 -25.58 5.63 10.26
C PRO A 210 -26.98 5.92 9.68
N ALA A 211 -27.56 7.07 9.97
CA ALA A 211 -28.87 7.46 9.45
C ALA A 211 -28.80 8.06 8.04
N ARG A 212 -27.61 8.43 7.56
CA ARG A 212 -27.44 9.15 6.29
C ARG A 212 -26.21 8.67 5.51
N PRO A 213 -26.31 8.56 4.18
CA PRO A 213 -25.15 8.26 3.35
C PRO A 213 -24.16 9.42 3.31
N LYS A 214 -22.94 9.12 2.91
CA LYS A 214 -21.92 10.12 2.55
C LYS A 214 -21.47 11.01 3.70
N SER A 215 -21.30 10.45 4.87
CA SER A 215 -20.78 11.12 6.07
C SER A 215 -19.41 11.77 5.83
N HIS A 216 -18.64 11.22 4.88
CA HIS A 216 -17.34 11.74 4.46
C HIS A 216 -17.40 12.99 3.54
N ASP A 217 -18.61 13.48 3.18
CA ASP A 217 -18.77 14.70 2.36
C ASP A 217 -18.16 15.94 3.01
N TRP A 218 -18.11 15.93 4.34
CA TRP A 218 -17.49 16.94 5.20
C TRP A 218 -16.70 16.30 6.33
N GLY A 219 -15.92 17.09 7.05
CA GLY A 219 -15.18 16.64 8.22
C GLY A 219 -14.18 17.70 8.69
N GLU A 220 -13.55 17.44 9.82
CA GLU A 220 -12.56 18.30 10.45
C GLU A 220 -11.18 18.11 9.78
N ASP A 221 -10.53 19.22 9.37
CA ASP A 221 -9.18 19.15 8.78
C ASP A 221 -8.18 18.61 9.80
N ALA A 222 -7.33 17.68 9.38
CA ALA A 222 -6.13 17.29 10.09
C ALA A 222 -5.24 18.52 10.37
N ARG A 223 -4.78 18.70 11.60
CA ARG A 223 -4.12 19.92 12.05
C ARG A 223 -2.98 19.64 13.02
N VAL A 224 -1.90 20.38 12.89
CA VAL A 224 -0.79 20.38 13.84
C VAL A 224 -1.28 20.75 15.25
N GLY A 225 -0.88 19.96 16.24
CA GLY A 225 -1.28 20.12 17.65
C GLY A 225 -2.63 19.50 18.00
N GLN A 226 -3.27 18.82 17.08
CA GLN A 226 -4.51 18.08 17.30
C GLN A 226 -4.30 16.59 17.00
N ALA A 227 -3.57 15.94 17.88
CA ALA A 227 -3.32 14.52 17.77
C ALA A 227 -4.63 13.71 17.97
N ASP A 228 -4.82 12.72 17.12
CA ASP A 228 -5.93 11.76 17.20
C ASP A 228 -7.33 12.40 17.33
N PRO A 229 -7.76 13.23 16.35
CA PRO A 229 -9.10 13.76 16.34
C PRO A 229 -10.14 12.63 16.19
N LYS A 230 -11.37 12.89 16.61
CA LYS A 230 -12.46 11.92 16.45
C LYS A 230 -12.83 11.78 14.97
N GLY A 231 -13.19 10.56 14.59
CA GLY A 231 -13.66 10.23 13.24
C GLY A 231 -12.70 9.35 12.46
N PHE A 232 -13.08 9.07 11.25
CA PHE A 232 -12.33 8.24 10.32
C PHE A 232 -11.42 9.09 9.44
N PHE A 233 -10.16 8.71 9.31
CA PHE A 233 -9.15 9.43 8.53
C PHE A 233 -9.39 9.30 7.03
N LEU A 234 -9.34 10.42 6.30
CA LEU A 234 -9.41 10.45 4.83
C LEU A 234 -8.29 11.32 4.26
N MET A 235 -7.62 10.80 3.23
CA MET A 235 -6.61 11.53 2.46
C MET A 235 -7.03 11.64 1.01
N GLN A 236 -7.31 12.86 0.57
CA GLN A 236 -7.70 13.13 -0.82
C GLN A 236 -6.49 13.42 -1.71
N GLY A 237 -6.63 13.09 -2.99
CA GLY A 237 -5.72 13.55 -4.03
C GLY A 237 -6.09 14.95 -4.55
N PRO A 238 -5.23 15.52 -5.43
CA PRO A 238 -5.47 16.83 -6.03
C PRO A 238 -6.69 16.84 -6.96
N LEU A 239 -7.60 17.79 -6.71
CA LEU A 239 -8.76 18.07 -7.56
C LEU A 239 -8.82 19.57 -7.85
N GLY A 240 -9.04 19.97 -9.12
CA GLY A 240 -9.20 21.38 -9.44
C GLY A 240 -9.12 21.69 -10.92
N ILE A 241 -9.13 22.97 -11.27
CA ILE A 241 -9.05 23.42 -12.65
C ILE A 241 -7.59 23.67 -13.02
N ASN A 242 -7.08 22.94 -14.01
CA ASN A 242 -5.76 23.14 -14.57
C ASN A 242 -5.81 24.13 -15.75
N TRP A 243 -5.52 25.38 -15.45
CA TRP A 243 -5.48 26.48 -16.45
C TRP A 243 -4.25 26.41 -17.37
N ARG A 244 -3.25 25.57 -17.04
CA ARG A 244 -2.01 25.39 -17.83
C ARG A 244 -2.12 24.26 -18.82
N ALA A 245 -3.23 23.52 -18.84
CA ALA A 245 -3.43 22.43 -19.77
C ALA A 245 -3.37 22.93 -21.22
N PRO A 246 -2.73 22.19 -22.14
CA PRO A 246 -2.67 22.57 -23.53
C PRO A 246 -4.06 22.72 -24.16
N GLY A 247 -4.28 23.81 -24.88
CA GLY A 247 -5.50 24.10 -25.64
C GLY A 247 -6.62 24.75 -24.84
N TYR A 248 -7.04 24.19 -23.72
CA TYR A 248 -8.13 24.73 -22.89
C TYR A 248 -8.01 24.21 -21.43
N PRO A 249 -8.62 24.91 -20.48
CA PRO A 249 -8.63 24.48 -19.09
C PRO A 249 -9.25 23.09 -18.93
N ARG A 250 -8.59 22.22 -18.14
CA ARG A 250 -9.06 20.86 -17.85
C ARG A 250 -9.26 20.65 -16.35
N ILE A 251 -10.18 19.76 -16.01
CA ILE A 251 -10.33 19.32 -14.62
C ILE A 251 -9.21 18.31 -14.33
N GLU A 252 -8.39 18.62 -13.33
CA GLU A 252 -7.42 17.72 -12.72
C GLU A 252 -8.12 16.93 -11.62
N ASN A 253 -8.03 15.61 -11.68
CA ASN A 253 -8.67 14.68 -10.73
C ASN A 253 -7.72 13.62 -10.17
N ALA A 254 -6.43 13.87 -10.23
CA ALA A 254 -5.39 12.97 -9.71
C ALA A 254 -5.26 11.59 -10.41
N SER A 255 -5.96 11.36 -11.53
CA SER A 255 -5.82 10.09 -12.27
C SER A 255 -4.55 10.05 -13.09
N ILE A 256 -3.88 8.89 -13.15
CA ILE A 256 -2.86 8.58 -14.15
C ILE A 256 -3.44 7.54 -15.10
N THR A 257 -3.56 7.93 -16.37
CA THR A 257 -4.00 7.07 -17.48
C THR A 257 -3.18 7.41 -18.71
N ASP A 258 -3.30 6.65 -19.79
CA ASP A 258 -2.56 6.94 -21.02
C ASP A 258 -2.85 8.35 -21.56
N GLU A 259 -4.11 8.79 -21.52
CA GLU A 259 -4.52 10.13 -21.94
C GLU A 259 -4.13 11.22 -20.93
N ASN A 260 -4.06 10.86 -19.66
CA ASN A 260 -3.80 11.78 -18.54
C ASN A 260 -2.52 11.40 -17.80
N TRP A 261 -1.40 11.20 -18.53
CA TRP A 261 -0.11 10.94 -17.91
C TRP A 261 0.45 12.16 -17.17
N GLY A 262 1.50 11.98 -16.38
CA GLY A 262 2.11 13.01 -15.53
C GLY A 262 2.86 14.11 -16.29
N ARG A 263 2.18 14.87 -17.15
CA ARG A 263 2.76 16.01 -17.86
C ARG A 263 3.19 17.13 -16.89
N PRO A 264 4.17 17.97 -17.28
CA PRO A 264 4.68 19.05 -16.43
C PRO A 264 3.61 20.03 -15.92
N ASP A 265 2.58 20.33 -16.75
CA ASP A 265 1.44 21.17 -16.36
C ASP A 265 0.57 20.56 -15.26
N ARG A 266 0.37 19.24 -15.32
CA ARG A 266 -0.36 18.49 -14.31
C ARG A 266 0.43 18.37 -13.00
N ILE A 267 1.72 18.06 -13.08
CA ILE A 267 2.60 17.99 -11.89
C ILE A 267 2.56 19.33 -11.15
N GLN A 268 2.68 20.46 -11.87
CA GLN A 268 2.56 21.77 -11.24
C GLN A 268 1.18 21.97 -10.59
N LYS A 269 0.11 21.50 -11.25
CA LYS A 269 -1.23 21.58 -10.70
C LYS A 269 -1.41 20.76 -9.43
N TRP A 270 -0.82 19.56 -9.35
CA TRP A 270 -0.85 18.73 -8.15
C TRP A 270 -0.26 19.48 -6.94
N LEU A 271 0.89 20.12 -7.12
CA LEU A 271 1.52 20.91 -6.06
C LEU A 271 0.71 22.16 -5.72
N ASP A 272 0.04 22.78 -6.72
CA ASP A 272 -0.80 23.96 -6.50
C ASP A 272 -2.07 23.67 -5.70
N CYS A 273 -2.57 22.44 -5.73
CA CYS A 273 -3.68 21.97 -4.89
C CYS A 273 -3.29 21.96 -3.42
N ASN A 274 -2.00 21.78 -3.10
CA ASN A 274 -1.41 21.98 -1.79
C ASN A 274 -2.10 21.18 -0.69
N VAL A 275 -2.32 19.87 -0.93
CA VAL A 275 -2.85 18.96 0.08
C VAL A 275 -1.83 18.81 1.21
N HIS A 276 -2.19 19.16 2.44
CA HIS A 276 -1.28 19.12 3.59
C HIS A 276 -2.07 19.03 4.90
N VAL A 277 -1.42 18.65 5.99
CA VAL A 277 -1.96 18.81 7.36
C VAL A 277 -1.93 20.30 7.71
N ARG A 278 -3.04 20.89 8.16
CA ARG A 278 -3.14 22.32 8.48
C ARG A 278 -2.08 22.72 9.50
N GLY A 279 -1.30 23.75 9.17
CA GLY A 279 -0.16 24.18 9.97
C GLY A 279 1.17 23.54 9.60
N ARG A 280 1.19 22.64 8.59
CA ARG A 280 2.38 22.00 8.03
C ARG A 280 2.41 22.13 6.49
N PRO A 281 2.31 23.36 5.91
CA PRO A 281 2.17 23.56 4.48
C PRO A 281 3.41 23.16 3.67
N GLU A 282 4.57 23.01 4.30
CA GLU A 282 5.81 22.55 3.68
C GLU A 282 5.82 21.04 3.37
N TRP A 283 4.93 20.24 3.94
CA TRP A 283 4.73 18.83 3.61
C TRP A 283 3.52 18.66 2.69
N VAL A 284 3.78 18.59 1.39
CA VAL A 284 2.75 18.54 0.35
C VAL A 284 2.53 17.11 -0.12
N PHE A 285 1.33 16.59 0.09
CA PHE A 285 0.94 15.25 -0.33
C PHE A 285 0.39 15.28 -1.76
N VAL A 286 0.98 14.52 -2.64
CA VAL A 286 0.55 14.32 -4.02
C VAL A 286 0.10 12.87 -4.17
N LYS A 287 -1.15 12.62 -3.77
CA LYS A 287 -1.79 11.30 -3.88
C LYS A 287 -2.48 11.18 -5.22
N LEU A 288 -2.02 10.25 -6.04
CA LEU A 288 -2.56 9.95 -7.35
C LEU A 288 -3.23 8.59 -7.37
N HIS A 289 -4.13 8.34 -8.32
CA HIS A 289 -4.74 7.04 -8.52
C HIS A 289 -4.61 6.57 -9.98
N THR A 290 -4.70 5.26 -10.18
CA THR A 290 -4.60 4.62 -11.48
C THR A 290 -5.28 3.24 -11.45
N HIS A 291 -5.35 2.58 -12.61
CA HIS A 291 -5.72 1.18 -12.78
C HIS A 291 -4.54 0.45 -13.45
N GLY A 292 -3.49 0.19 -12.66
CA GLY A 292 -2.16 -0.18 -13.13
C GLY A 292 -2.07 -1.50 -13.90
N ALA A 293 -2.94 -2.43 -13.62
CA ALA A 293 -2.95 -3.71 -14.32
C ALA A 293 -3.49 -3.63 -15.76
N VAL A 294 -4.15 -2.53 -16.15
CA VAL A 294 -4.78 -2.41 -17.47
C VAL A 294 -3.76 -1.95 -18.52
N GLU A 295 -3.67 -2.67 -19.64
CA GLU A 295 -2.65 -2.51 -20.68
C GLU A 295 -2.54 -1.09 -21.23
N ARG A 296 -3.68 -0.41 -21.40
CA ARG A 296 -3.72 0.96 -21.95
C ARG A 296 -2.95 1.97 -21.11
N ASP A 297 -2.81 1.71 -19.80
CA ASP A 297 -2.19 2.66 -18.87
C ASP A 297 -0.69 2.36 -18.62
N HIS A 298 -0.15 1.28 -19.20
CA HIS A 298 1.22 0.81 -18.97
C HIS A 298 2.28 1.85 -19.31
N ASP A 299 2.16 2.55 -20.45
CA ASP A 299 3.15 3.57 -20.82
C ASP A 299 3.22 4.73 -19.81
N SER A 300 2.08 5.09 -19.23
CA SER A 300 1.96 6.14 -18.21
C SER A 300 2.42 5.71 -16.82
N LEU A 301 2.58 4.40 -16.58
CA LEU A 301 2.92 3.84 -15.27
C LEU A 301 4.34 3.30 -15.20
N PHE A 302 4.88 2.78 -16.29
CA PHE A 302 6.23 2.24 -16.33
C PHE A 302 6.95 2.38 -17.67
N GLY A 303 6.32 2.95 -18.71
CA GLY A 303 6.95 3.27 -20.00
C GLY A 303 7.63 4.65 -20.04
N GLU A 304 7.79 5.19 -21.24
CA GLU A 304 8.46 6.49 -21.44
C GLU A 304 7.72 7.65 -20.81
N LYS A 305 6.38 7.68 -20.85
CA LYS A 305 5.57 8.71 -20.18
C LYS A 305 5.78 8.71 -18.68
N ALA A 306 5.88 7.52 -18.07
CA ALA A 306 6.21 7.39 -16.65
C ALA A 306 7.61 7.92 -16.34
N PHE A 307 8.61 7.52 -17.11
CA PHE A 307 9.98 8.00 -16.91
C PHE A 307 10.08 9.53 -17.04
N GLU A 308 9.40 10.11 -18.03
CA GLU A 308 9.33 11.56 -18.24
C GLU A 308 8.68 12.30 -17.04
N MET A 309 7.62 11.71 -16.48
CA MET A 309 6.99 12.22 -15.25
C MET A 309 8.00 12.25 -14.10
N HIS A 310 8.68 11.15 -13.85
CA HIS A 310 9.68 11.05 -12.78
C HIS A 310 10.90 11.95 -13.04
N ARG A 311 11.32 12.10 -14.29
CA ARG A 311 12.35 13.06 -14.69
C ARG A 311 11.93 14.49 -14.36
N THR A 312 10.72 14.88 -14.72
CA THR A 312 10.19 16.21 -14.41
C THR A 312 10.10 16.46 -12.91
N LEU A 313 9.61 15.47 -12.13
CA LEU A 313 9.57 15.55 -10.68
C LEU A 313 10.96 15.79 -10.10
N ASN A 314 11.95 15.03 -10.52
CA ASN A 314 13.32 15.15 -10.04
C ASN A 314 13.97 16.47 -10.45
N GLN A 315 13.86 16.88 -11.69
CA GLN A 315 14.49 18.10 -12.18
C GLN A 315 13.88 19.38 -11.60
N ARG A 316 12.58 19.41 -11.35
CA ARG A 316 11.87 20.62 -10.93
C ARG A 316 11.55 20.68 -9.44
N PHE A 317 11.45 19.53 -8.78
CA PHE A 317 10.95 19.44 -7.41
C PHE A 317 11.84 18.58 -6.49
N ASN A 318 13.14 18.46 -6.84
CA ASN A 318 14.13 17.75 -6.02
C ASN A 318 15.53 18.41 -6.09
N ASP A 319 15.58 19.75 -5.96
CA ASP A 319 16.84 20.49 -5.98
C ASP A 319 17.62 20.47 -4.65
N GLY A 320 17.05 19.81 -3.64
CA GLY A 320 17.63 19.67 -2.30
C GLY A 320 17.60 20.94 -1.46
N LYS A 321 17.18 22.08 -2.01
CA LYS A 321 17.13 23.39 -1.34
C LYS A 321 15.70 23.88 -1.17
N ARG A 322 15.04 24.17 -2.29
CA ARG A 322 13.66 24.64 -2.31
C ARG A 322 12.66 23.49 -2.28
N PHE A 323 13.03 22.38 -2.88
CA PHE A 323 12.20 21.18 -2.95
C PHE A 323 13.00 19.92 -2.63
N ARG A 324 12.34 18.98 -1.95
CA ARG A 324 12.77 17.60 -1.77
C ARG A 324 11.64 16.66 -2.13
N LEU A 325 11.91 15.75 -3.04
CA LEU A 325 10.97 14.71 -3.48
C LEU A 325 11.12 13.45 -2.62
N HIS A 326 10.00 12.94 -2.11
CA HIS A 326 9.91 11.69 -1.39
C HIS A 326 8.90 10.79 -2.07
N TYR A 327 9.33 9.64 -2.55
CA TYR A 327 8.41 8.57 -2.94
C TYR A 327 7.97 7.85 -1.66
N VAL A 328 6.66 7.75 -1.43
CA VAL A 328 6.08 7.15 -0.24
C VAL A 328 4.94 6.21 -0.61
N THR A 329 4.70 5.20 0.25
CA THR A 329 3.49 4.38 0.16
C THR A 329 2.30 5.08 0.83
N ALA A 330 1.10 4.53 0.67
CA ALA A 330 -0.11 5.06 1.31
C ALA A 330 0.01 5.05 2.84
N ARG A 331 0.50 3.93 3.42
CA ARG A 331 0.78 3.81 4.86
C ARG A 331 1.82 4.83 5.35
N GLU A 332 2.91 5.00 4.61
CA GLU A 332 3.94 5.98 4.94
C GLU A 332 3.39 7.40 4.90
N ALA A 333 2.54 7.73 3.90
CA ALA A 333 1.89 9.03 3.83
C ALA A 333 0.95 9.26 5.03
N TYR A 334 0.18 8.25 5.44
CA TYR A 334 -0.61 8.30 6.68
C TYR A 334 0.28 8.57 7.89
N ASN A 335 1.35 7.81 8.08
CA ASN A 335 2.29 7.99 9.20
C ASN A 335 2.88 9.40 9.26
N ILE A 336 3.28 9.94 8.10
CA ILE A 336 3.82 11.30 7.99
C ILE A 336 2.73 12.33 8.33
N ALA A 337 1.49 12.14 7.89
CA ALA A 337 0.38 13.00 8.27
C ALA A 337 0.13 12.97 9.79
N LYS A 338 0.15 11.78 10.39
CA LYS A 338 0.04 11.62 11.85
C LYS A 338 1.18 12.29 12.61
N ALA A 339 2.42 12.17 12.11
CA ALA A 339 3.56 12.88 12.71
C ALA A 339 3.38 14.41 12.66
N ALA A 340 2.84 14.95 11.55
CA ALA A 340 2.52 16.36 11.45
C ALA A 340 1.48 16.81 12.49
N GLU A 341 0.42 16.02 12.71
CA GLU A 341 -0.61 16.28 13.73
C GLU A 341 0.01 16.34 15.14
N HIS A 342 0.98 15.48 15.41
CA HIS A 342 1.73 15.45 16.68
C HIS A 342 2.79 16.56 16.81
N GLY A 343 2.86 17.49 15.85
CA GLY A 343 3.74 18.63 15.90
C GLY A 343 5.15 18.41 15.35
N HIS A 344 5.43 17.21 14.82
CA HIS A 344 6.73 16.93 14.21
C HIS A 344 6.97 17.79 12.96
N ALA A 345 8.24 18.11 12.70
CA ALA A 345 8.72 18.98 11.64
C ALA A 345 10.04 18.44 11.06
N GLY A 346 10.59 19.17 10.08
CA GLY A 346 11.86 18.83 9.44
C GLY A 346 11.68 17.87 8.27
N ASP A 347 12.54 16.86 8.16
CA ASP A 347 12.49 15.90 7.07
C ASP A 347 11.41 14.81 7.33
N PRO A 348 10.34 14.73 6.52
CA PRO A 348 9.24 13.78 6.72
C PRO A 348 9.68 12.32 6.57
N SER A 349 10.81 12.04 5.92
CA SER A 349 11.30 10.66 5.76
C SER A 349 11.63 9.97 7.09
N ALA A 350 11.88 10.74 8.15
CA ALA A 350 12.09 10.22 9.50
C ALA A 350 10.80 9.63 10.13
N TYR A 351 9.64 9.88 9.55
CA TYR A 351 8.33 9.54 10.13
C TYR A 351 7.53 8.53 9.31
N ARG A 352 8.18 7.82 8.37
CA ARG A 352 7.52 6.82 7.52
C ARG A 352 6.85 5.70 8.32
N ASP A 353 7.35 5.41 9.50
CA ASP A 353 6.88 4.33 10.40
C ASP A 353 6.42 4.88 11.76
N PHE A 354 5.88 6.10 11.79
CA PHE A 354 5.57 6.83 13.03
C PHE A 354 4.52 6.14 13.90
N ARG A 355 3.42 5.66 13.30
CA ARG A 355 2.31 5.00 14.00
C ARG A 355 2.22 3.53 13.66
N ILE A 356 2.34 3.21 12.39
CA ILE A 356 2.14 1.88 11.84
C ILE A 356 3.46 1.46 11.22
N ALA A 357 4.07 0.43 11.80
CA ALA A 357 5.27 -0.18 11.23
C ALA A 357 4.95 -0.84 9.87
N PRO A 358 5.94 -1.05 9.00
CA PRO A 358 5.73 -1.82 7.79
C PRO A 358 5.11 -3.17 8.13
N ASN A 359 4.16 -3.60 7.31
CA ASN A 359 3.59 -4.93 7.45
C ASN A 359 4.71 -5.97 7.58
N ALA A 360 4.46 -7.03 8.33
CA ALA A 360 5.43 -8.04 8.71
C ALA A 360 6.10 -8.71 7.51
N THR A 361 7.02 -8.01 6.86
CA THR A 361 7.72 -8.43 5.64
C THR A 361 8.98 -9.26 5.93
N ARG A 362 9.01 -10.03 7.03
CA ARG A 362 10.16 -10.87 7.35
C ARG A 362 10.14 -12.21 6.66
N TYR A 363 9.04 -12.56 6.04
CA TYR A 363 8.89 -13.78 5.27
C TYR A 363 7.98 -13.55 4.06
N TYR A 364 8.14 -14.39 3.05
CA TYR A 364 7.30 -14.48 1.88
C TYR A 364 7.05 -15.96 1.56
N LEU A 365 5.78 -16.34 1.48
CA LEU A 365 5.36 -17.68 1.06
C LEU A 365 5.07 -17.70 -0.43
N ALA A 366 5.74 -18.57 -1.16
CA ALA A 366 5.57 -18.71 -2.59
C ALA A 366 4.45 -19.66 -3.00
N SER A 367 3.89 -20.47 -2.09
CA SER A 367 3.11 -21.62 -2.51
C SER A 367 1.84 -21.94 -1.73
N ALA A 368 1.73 -21.75 -0.44
CA ALA A 368 0.57 -22.27 0.29
C ALA A 368 -0.04 -21.24 1.26
N PRO A 369 -1.37 -21.20 1.40
CA PRO A 369 -2.04 -20.45 2.45
C PRO A 369 -1.58 -20.91 3.84
N HIS A 370 -1.42 -19.96 4.75
CA HIS A 370 -0.93 -20.20 6.09
C HIS A 370 -1.66 -19.32 7.10
N ARG A 371 -1.46 -19.59 8.37
CA ARG A 371 -1.89 -18.74 9.46
C ARG A 371 -0.65 -18.15 10.14
N LEU A 372 -0.58 -16.84 10.16
CA LEU A 372 0.45 -16.13 10.90
C LEU A 372 0.10 -16.12 12.39
N LEU A 373 0.93 -16.72 13.21
CA LEU A 373 0.75 -16.77 14.67
C LEU A 373 1.45 -15.62 15.36
N GLN A 374 2.63 -15.23 14.87
CA GLN A 374 3.40 -14.11 15.39
C GLN A 374 4.29 -13.52 14.32
N SER A 375 4.29 -12.18 14.22
CA SER A 375 5.29 -11.44 13.46
C SER A 375 5.70 -10.21 14.22
N THR A 376 6.95 -10.16 14.63
CA THR A 376 7.59 -9.01 15.24
C THR A 376 8.90 -8.74 14.51
N PRO A 377 9.55 -7.58 14.71
CA PRO A 377 10.92 -7.39 14.28
C PRO A 377 11.88 -8.51 14.74
N MET A 378 11.49 -9.27 15.73
CA MET A 378 12.34 -10.22 16.43
C MET A 378 11.94 -11.71 16.19
N ARG A 379 10.72 -12.03 15.74
CA ARG A 379 10.28 -13.43 15.62
C ARG A 379 9.22 -13.59 14.55
N VAL A 380 9.29 -14.73 13.82
CA VAL A 380 8.25 -15.17 12.88
C VAL A 380 7.76 -16.54 13.29
N GLN A 381 6.45 -16.68 13.50
CA GLN A 381 5.79 -17.97 13.72
C GLN A 381 4.61 -18.10 12.77
N LEU A 382 4.54 -19.18 12.03
CA LEU A 382 3.42 -19.47 11.14
C LEU A 382 3.03 -20.96 11.15
N GLU A 383 1.81 -21.20 10.75
CA GLU A 383 1.22 -22.53 10.60
C GLU A 383 0.74 -22.70 9.16
N VAL A 384 1.12 -23.79 8.52
CA VAL A 384 0.75 -24.12 7.13
C VAL A 384 -0.53 -24.93 7.14
N ARG A 385 -1.50 -24.60 6.27
CA ARG A 385 -2.80 -25.28 6.22
C ARG A 385 -2.72 -26.72 5.71
N ASP A 386 -1.78 -27.01 4.80
CA ASP A 386 -1.54 -28.35 4.28
C ASP A 386 -0.07 -28.74 4.51
N PRO A 387 0.24 -29.45 5.60
CA PRO A 387 1.61 -29.85 5.95
C PRO A 387 2.27 -30.80 4.94
N ALA A 388 1.50 -31.55 4.15
CA ALA A 388 2.02 -32.45 3.13
C ALA A 388 2.44 -31.70 1.84
N GLN A 389 2.05 -30.44 1.70
CA GLN A 389 2.47 -29.64 0.58
C GLN A 389 3.87 -29.07 0.81
N ARG A 390 4.78 -29.33 -0.14
CA ARG A 390 6.10 -28.71 -0.14
C ARG A 390 5.99 -27.20 -0.19
N THR A 391 6.43 -26.53 0.86
CA THR A 391 6.27 -25.11 1.08
C THR A 391 7.61 -24.40 1.00
N ARG A 392 7.67 -23.33 0.23
CA ARG A 392 8.84 -22.46 0.10
C ARG A 392 8.60 -21.15 0.80
N VAL A 393 9.46 -20.81 1.74
CA VAL A 393 9.42 -19.58 2.53
C VAL A 393 10.71 -18.81 2.32
N ARG A 394 10.62 -17.56 1.88
CA ARG A 394 11.75 -16.63 1.93
C ARG A 394 11.72 -15.88 3.24
N LEU A 395 12.89 -15.70 3.83
CA LEU A 395 13.05 -15.10 5.15
C LEU A 395 13.98 -13.89 5.07
N ARG A 396 13.69 -12.87 5.87
CA ARG A 396 14.58 -11.73 6.13
C ARG A 396 15.02 -11.78 7.58
N THR A 397 15.90 -12.72 7.88
CA THR A 397 16.51 -12.83 9.20
C THR A 397 18.03 -12.76 9.07
N PRO A 398 18.77 -12.44 10.14
CA PRO A 398 20.22 -12.41 10.09
C PRO A 398 20.86 -13.72 9.65
N GLY A 399 20.23 -14.87 9.93
CA GLY A 399 20.79 -16.18 9.68
C GLY A 399 20.17 -16.97 8.54
N PHE A 400 18.90 -16.76 8.23
CA PHE A 400 18.14 -17.57 7.27
C PHE A 400 17.58 -16.72 6.14
N VAL A 401 17.77 -17.18 4.91
CA VAL A 401 17.31 -16.52 3.68
C VAL A 401 16.12 -17.24 3.06
N GLU A 402 16.14 -18.57 3.05
CA GLU A 402 15.10 -19.37 2.41
C GLU A 402 15.00 -20.75 3.06
N LEU A 403 13.78 -21.24 3.10
CA LEU A 403 13.44 -22.63 3.48
C LEU A 403 12.54 -23.23 2.42
N GLU A 404 12.75 -24.50 2.09
CA GLU A 404 11.84 -25.30 1.28
C GLU A 404 11.72 -26.70 1.88
N ALA A 405 10.55 -27.07 2.41
CA ALA A 405 10.29 -28.35 3.06
C ALA A 405 8.77 -28.63 3.16
N GLU A 406 8.44 -29.81 3.63
CA GLU A 406 7.09 -30.20 4.07
C GLU A 406 7.04 -30.09 5.60
N PHE A 407 6.19 -29.19 6.13
CA PHE A 407 6.08 -28.91 7.56
C PHE A 407 4.70 -28.33 7.91
N ALA A 408 4.27 -28.48 9.16
CA ALA A 408 3.05 -27.86 9.68
C ALA A 408 3.31 -26.48 10.30
N THR A 409 4.41 -26.34 11.04
CA THR A 409 4.74 -25.08 11.74
C THR A 409 6.17 -24.65 11.48
N LEU A 410 6.37 -23.33 11.37
CA LEU A 410 7.68 -22.69 11.33
C LEU A 410 7.80 -21.70 12.48
N ASP A 411 8.92 -21.72 13.17
CA ASP A 411 9.33 -20.74 14.17
C ASP A 411 10.78 -20.32 13.93
N VAL A 412 11.00 -19.02 13.71
CA VAL A 412 12.33 -18.42 13.65
C VAL A 412 12.48 -17.48 14.83
N ASP A 413 13.49 -17.71 15.67
CA ASP A 413 13.70 -16.98 16.91
C ASP A 413 14.06 -15.50 16.70
N SER A 414 14.06 -14.75 17.79
CA SER A 414 14.28 -13.31 17.84
C SER A 414 15.63 -12.83 17.27
N HIS A 415 16.62 -13.69 17.26
CA HIS A 415 17.96 -13.37 16.77
C HIS A 415 18.20 -13.89 15.35
N GLY A 416 17.23 -14.63 14.77
CA GLY A 416 17.37 -15.31 13.50
C GLY A 416 18.45 -16.39 13.51
N ARG A 417 18.71 -16.99 14.68
CA ARG A 417 19.74 -18.01 14.87
C ARG A 417 19.21 -19.43 15.02
N THR A 418 17.92 -19.57 15.31
CA THR A 418 17.27 -20.88 15.44
C THR A 418 16.03 -20.91 14.57
N LEU A 419 15.96 -21.89 13.69
CA LEU A 419 14.80 -22.22 12.88
C LEU A 419 14.27 -23.57 13.35
N ARG A 420 12.98 -23.63 13.69
CA ARG A 420 12.28 -24.85 14.12
C ARG A 420 11.15 -25.15 13.16
N LEU A 421 11.09 -26.38 12.71
CA LEU A 421 9.97 -26.90 11.91
C LEU A 421 9.28 -27.99 12.75
N GLY A 422 7.97 -27.89 12.87
CA GLY A 422 7.14 -28.92 13.50
C GLY A 422 6.20 -29.58 12.50
N GLY A 423 5.81 -30.82 12.76
CA GLY A 423 4.95 -31.60 11.88
C GLY A 423 5.57 -31.90 10.52
N CYS A 424 6.88 -32.08 10.47
CA CYS A 424 7.58 -32.53 9.27
C CYS A 424 7.21 -33.97 8.91
N VAL A 425 7.31 -34.32 7.62
CA VAL A 425 7.07 -35.66 7.12
C VAL A 425 8.38 -36.45 7.13
N PRO A 426 8.57 -37.45 8.01
CA PRO A 426 9.77 -38.27 8.00
C PRO A 426 9.97 -38.99 6.66
N GLY A 427 11.19 -38.99 6.16
CA GLY A 427 11.54 -39.49 4.82
C GLY A 427 11.45 -38.45 3.72
N SER A 428 10.89 -37.25 3.99
CA SER A 428 10.91 -36.13 3.05
C SER A 428 12.29 -35.47 2.99
N THR A 429 12.46 -34.60 2.00
CA THR A 429 13.68 -33.79 1.85
C THR A 429 13.36 -32.30 2.02
N GLY A 430 14.32 -31.57 2.57
CA GLY A 430 14.23 -30.12 2.72
C GLY A 430 15.49 -29.42 2.25
N ARG A 431 15.40 -28.10 2.14
CA ARG A 431 16.53 -27.22 1.84
C ARG A 431 16.41 -25.95 2.67
N VAL A 432 17.50 -25.57 3.31
CA VAL A 432 17.62 -24.31 4.06
C VAL A 432 18.79 -23.52 3.48
N VAL A 433 18.54 -22.26 3.09
CA VAL A 433 19.59 -21.34 2.63
C VAL A 433 19.93 -20.40 3.76
N LEU A 434 21.21 -20.34 4.10
CA LEU A 434 21.76 -19.48 5.13
C LEU A 434 22.25 -18.15 4.53
N SER A 435 22.34 -17.13 5.36
CA SER A 435 22.96 -15.86 4.96
C SER A 435 24.46 -16.05 4.67
N PRO A 436 25.06 -15.25 3.75
CA PRO A 436 26.49 -15.36 3.46
C PRO A 436 27.35 -15.24 4.71
N GLY A 437 28.30 -16.15 4.86
CA GLY A 437 29.20 -16.20 6.03
C GLY A 437 28.61 -16.85 7.29
N VAL A 438 27.37 -17.32 7.24
CA VAL A 438 26.72 -18.03 8.35
C VAL A 438 26.80 -19.53 8.13
N HIS A 439 27.03 -20.30 9.20
CA HIS A 439 27.11 -21.73 9.17
C HIS A 439 26.20 -22.36 10.23
N ALA A 440 25.67 -23.55 9.94
CA ALA A 440 24.92 -24.31 10.94
C ALA A 440 25.88 -24.86 12.01
N ALA A 441 25.55 -24.63 13.28
CA ALA A 441 26.25 -25.25 14.41
C ALA A 441 25.69 -26.62 14.72
N SER A 442 24.37 -26.82 14.56
CA SER A 442 23.71 -28.11 14.73
C SER A 442 22.45 -28.22 13.90
N VAL A 443 22.13 -29.43 13.47
CA VAL A 443 20.84 -29.81 12.89
C VAL A 443 20.36 -31.05 13.65
N ASN A 444 19.18 -30.94 14.26
CA ASN A 444 18.51 -32.00 14.96
C ASN A 444 17.25 -32.44 14.22
N GLY A 445 16.91 -33.72 14.20
CA GLY A 445 15.72 -34.27 13.55
C GLY A 445 15.85 -34.45 12.03
N ALA A 446 17.01 -34.18 11.47
CA ALA A 446 17.34 -34.45 10.06
C ALA A 446 18.84 -34.71 9.89
N GLN A 447 19.20 -35.57 8.93
CA GLN A 447 20.55 -35.57 8.36
C GLN A 447 20.73 -34.39 7.45
N HIS A 448 21.93 -33.84 7.35
CA HIS A 448 22.20 -32.71 6.50
C HIS A 448 23.53 -32.83 5.76
N SER A 449 23.59 -32.18 4.59
CA SER A 449 24.83 -31.97 3.84
C SER A 449 24.89 -30.50 3.37
N SER A 450 26.07 -29.93 3.44
CA SER A 450 26.32 -28.61 2.88
C SER A 450 26.33 -28.65 1.35
N GLN A 451 25.67 -27.69 0.70
CA GLN A 451 25.65 -27.52 -0.75
C GLN A 451 26.26 -26.18 -1.12
N GLU A 452 26.51 -25.97 -2.41
CA GLU A 452 26.92 -24.68 -2.95
C GLU A 452 25.89 -23.58 -2.58
N ASN A 453 26.33 -22.32 -2.55
CA ASN A 453 25.50 -21.14 -2.25
C ASN A 453 24.92 -21.13 -0.81
N HIS A 454 25.68 -21.57 0.19
CA HIS A 454 25.28 -21.54 1.60
C HIS A 454 24.00 -22.33 1.90
N ALA A 455 23.68 -23.35 1.11
CA ALA A 455 22.51 -24.17 1.31
C ALA A 455 22.83 -25.44 2.09
N LEU A 456 21.87 -25.86 2.94
CA LEU A 456 21.84 -27.16 3.59
C LEU A 456 20.75 -28.02 2.97
N ALA A 457 21.11 -29.19 2.44
CA ALA A 457 20.11 -30.18 2.09
C ALA A 457 19.79 -30.99 3.37
N LEU A 458 18.50 -31.20 3.62
CA LEU A 458 17.98 -31.93 4.76
C LEU A 458 17.33 -33.25 4.30
N SER A 459 17.61 -34.35 4.99
CA SER A 459 16.82 -35.57 4.93
C SER A 459 16.11 -35.74 6.28
N VAL A 460 14.81 -35.53 6.27
CA VAL A 460 13.99 -35.43 7.49
C VAL A 460 13.86 -36.82 8.14
N GLU A 461 14.21 -36.93 9.41
CA GLU A 461 14.13 -38.15 10.19
C GLU A 461 13.06 -38.12 11.29
N SER A 462 12.66 -36.91 11.68
CA SER A 462 11.72 -36.65 12.78
C SER A 462 10.63 -35.68 12.40
N HIS A 463 9.51 -35.70 13.12
CA HIS A 463 8.46 -34.71 13.00
C HIS A 463 8.90 -33.28 13.38
N ASP A 464 9.99 -33.17 14.14
CA ASP A 464 10.55 -31.89 14.53
C ASP A 464 11.98 -31.76 14.01
N VAL A 465 12.26 -30.67 13.30
CA VAL A 465 13.60 -30.33 12.80
C VAL A 465 14.03 -29.00 13.38
N VAL A 466 15.23 -28.92 13.93
CA VAL A 466 15.80 -27.69 14.49
C VAL A 466 17.17 -27.43 13.88
N VAL A 467 17.30 -26.29 13.23
CA VAL A 467 18.59 -25.79 12.71
C VAL A 467 19.04 -24.63 13.58
N THR A 468 20.21 -24.77 14.20
CA THR A 468 20.84 -23.72 15.03
C THR A 468 22.12 -23.27 14.37
N LEU A 469 22.34 -21.96 14.34
CA LEU A 469 23.50 -21.32 13.72
C LEU A 469 24.60 -21.05 14.75
N GLY A 470 25.84 -21.17 14.30
CA GLY A 470 27.02 -20.80 15.07
C GLY A 470 27.07 -19.27 15.33
N SER A 471 27.79 -18.92 16.38
CA SER A 471 28.05 -17.51 16.74
C SER A 471 29.02 -16.85 15.75
#